data_4b8de69cc76a5102fd5265cff72aef73
#
_entry.id   4b8de69cc76a5102fd5265cff72aef73
#
_cell.length_a   1.000
_cell.length_b   1.000
_cell.length_c   1.000
_cell.angle_alpha   90.00
_cell.angle_beta   90.00
_cell.angle_gamma   90.00
#
_symmetry.space_group_name_H-M   'P 1'
#
loop_
_entity.id
_entity.type
_entity.pdbx_description
1 polymer ?
#
loop_
_entity_poly.entity_id
_entity_poly.type
_entity_poly.pdbx_seq_one_letter_code
_entity_poly.pdbx_strand_id
1 'polypeptide(L)'
;MAPVATLNGVEKSYRLGRREVPAVRGVTLSIERGSFLALAGPSGSGKTTLLNLLGALDLPSSGTVEIGERSTTGLSDDALADFRNAHLGFVFQTFNLIPVLTARENVEFPLLLLGVADAGERARRAEAMLAQVGLAGMADRRPAELSGGQQQRVAIARALVKGPALVLADEPTANLDSDTAGEVMALMRTMNQTSGATFVFSTHDPLVMSHASRLVRLRDGRIESDERKNGEDGG
;
A
#
# COMPACT_ATOMS: atom_id res chain seq x y z
N MET A 1 13.15 -17.33 -3.27
CA MET A 1 13.40 -15.90 -3.57
C MET A 1 13.43 -15.16 -2.25
N ALA A 2 14.27 -14.13 -2.11
CA ALA A 2 14.31 -13.32 -0.90
C ALA A 2 12.98 -12.56 -0.72
N PRO A 3 12.49 -12.39 0.53
CA PRO A 3 11.28 -11.64 0.81
C PRO A 3 11.42 -10.16 0.39
N VAL A 4 10.29 -9.50 0.10
CA VAL A 4 10.27 -8.06 -0.17
C VAL A 4 10.30 -7.25 1.11
N ALA A 5 9.75 -7.79 2.19
CA ALA A 5 9.81 -7.18 3.51
C ALA A 5 9.85 -8.24 4.61
N THR A 6 10.53 -7.94 5.70
CA THR A 6 10.64 -8.81 6.88
C THR A 6 10.50 -7.97 8.14
N LEU A 7 9.68 -8.44 9.05
CA LEU A 7 9.53 -7.92 10.41
C LEU A 7 10.04 -8.99 11.37
N ASN A 8 10.94 -8.65 12.28
CA ASN A 8 11.50 -9.58 13.24
C ASN A 8 11.27 -9.07 14.68
N GLY A 9 10.36 -9.74 15.40
CA GLY A 9 10.03 -9.42 16.78
C GLY A 9 9.58 -7.97 17.01
N VAL A 10 8.87 -7.39 16.03
CA VAL A 10 8.55 -5.97 16.02
C VAL A 10 7.54 -5.63 17.10
N GLU A 11 7.86 -4.61 17.89
CA GLU A 11 6.95 -4.00 18.85
C GLU A 11 6.77 -2.52 18.54
N LYS A 12 5.58 -2.00 18.82
CA LYS A 12 5.28 -0.57 18.75
C LYS A 12 4.35 -0.18 19.87
N SER A 13 4.77 0.81 20.64
CA SER A 13 3.94 1.46 21.65
C SER A 13 3.82 2.95 21.37
N TYR A 14 2.67 3.53 21.66
CA TYR A 14 2.43 4.98 21.60
C TYR A 14 2.25 5.54 23.01
N ARG A 15 2.77 6.75 23.23
CA ARG A 15 2.61 7.45 24.49
C ARG A 15 1.38 8.37 24.43
N LEU A 16 0.36 8.04 25.22
CA LEU A 16 -0.84 8.86 25.41
C LEU A 16 -0.77 9.52 26.79
N GLY A 17 -0.24 10.73 26.87
CA GLY A 17 0.04 11.41 28.13
C GLY A 17 1.08 10.63 28.95
N ARG A 18 0.64 10.11 30.13
CA ARG A 18 1.50 9.28 31.00
C ARG A 18 1.37 7.77 30.75
N ARG A 19 0.49 7.36 29.85
CA ARG A 19 0.19 5.94 29.62
C ARG A 19 0.86 5.49 28.32
N GLU A 20 1.51 4.34 28.38
CA GLU A 20 2.03 3.65 27.19
C GLU A 20 0.98 2.66 26.70
N VAL A 21 0.64 2.73 25.41
CA VAL A 21 -0.35 1.87 24.77
C VAL A 21 0.33 1.05 23.69
N PRO A 22 0.54 -0.25 23.91
CA PRO A 22 1.14 -1.12 22.91
C PRO A 22 0.15 -1.38 21.78
N ALA A 23 0.58 -1.06 20.54
CA ALA A 23 -0.19 -1.25 19.32
C ALA A 23 0.24 -2.49 18.51
N VAL A 24 1.55 -2.84 18.58
CA VAL A 24 2.11 -4.06 17.97
C VAL A 24 3.01 -4.73 19.01
N ARG A 25 2.90 -6.07 19.12
CA ARG A 25 3.49 -6.83 20.23
C ARG A 25 4.23 -8.07 19.73
N GLY A 26 5.51 -7.94 19.38
CA GLY A 26 6.39 -9.04 19.01
C GLY A 26 6.00 -9.70 17.68
N VAL A 27 5.63 -8.90 16.67
CA VAL A 27 5.23 -9.41 15.36
C VAL A 27 6.44 -9.83 14.55
N THR A 28 6.44 -11.08 14.10
CA THR A 28 7.39 -11.61 13.11
C THR A 28 6.61 -12.02 11.87
N LEU A 29 6.95 -11.44 10.71
CA LEU A 29 6.25 -11.66 9.43
C LEU A 29 7.23 -11.50 8.27
N SER A 30 7.22 -12.44 7.34
CA SER A 30 7.93 -12.36 6.06
C SER A 30 6.93 -12.19 4.92
N ILE A 31 7.19 -11.26 4.02
CA ILE A 31 6.32 -10.94 2.87
C ILE A 31 7.11 -11.25 1.60
N GLU A 32 6.65 -12.24 0.83
CA GLU A 32 7.29 -12.64 -0.41
C GLU A 32 6.97 -11.66 -1.54
N ARG A 33 7.87 -11.55 -2.51
CA ARG A 33 7.65 -10.78 -3.74
C ARG A 33 6.45 -11.30 -4.52
N GLY A 34 5.64 -10.38 -5.07
CA GLY A 34 4.42 -10.72 -5.79
C GLY A 34 3.25 -11.16 -4.91
N SER A 35 3.40 -11.15 -3.57
CA SER A 35 2.29 -11.46 -2.67
C SER A 35 1.15 -10.45 -2.81
N PHE A 36 -0.09 -10.95 -2.67
CA PHE A 36 -1.30 -10.15 -2.51
C PHE A 36 -1.88 -10.46 -1.13
N LEU A 37 -1.39 -9.74 -0.11
CA LEU A 37 -1.56 -10.04 1.31
C LEU A 37 -2.56 -9.09 1.96
N ALA A 38 -3.56 -9.65 2.67
CA ALA A 38 -4.45 -8.89 3.54
C ALA A 38 -4.03 -8.99 5.01
N LEU A 39 -3.90 -7.85 5.67
CA LEU A 39 -3.88 -7.70 7.12
C LEU A 39 -5.32 -7.51 7.61
N ALA A 40 -5.88 -8.53 8.24
CA ALA A 40 -7.27 -8.52 8.71
C ALA A 40 -7.35 -8.44 10.23
N GLY A 41 -8.47 -7.95 10.74
CA GLY A 41 -8.74 -7.92 12.18
C GLY A 41 -9.66 -6.75 12.56
N PRO A 42 -10.18 -6.76 13.80
CA PRO A 42 -11.07 -5.70 14.29
C PRO A 42 -10.38 -4.33 14.33
N SER A 43 -11.14 -3.26 14.51
CA SER A 43 -10.59 -1.93 14.77
C SER A 43 -9.68 -1.96 16.00
N GLY A 44 -8.54 -1.27 15.94
CA GLY A 44 -7.57 -1.25 17.04
C GLY A 44 -6.67 -2.48 17.14
N SER A 45 -6.77 -3.46 16.24
CA SER A 45 -5.91 -4.67 16.30
C SER A 45 -4.44 -4.43 15.90
N GLY A 46 -4.08 -3.23 15.41
CA GLY A 46 -2.70 -2.88 15.03
C GLY A 46 -2.42 -2.88 13.53
N LYS A 47 -3.42 -3.10 12.64
CA LYS A 47 -3.25 -3.16 11.17
C LYS A 47 -2.58 -1.91 10.59
N THR A 48 -3.17 -0.74 10.82
CA THR A 48 -2.63 0.54 10.34
C THR A 48 -1.24 0.83 10.92
N THR A 49 -1.01 0.49 12.20
CA THR A 49 0.33 0.60 12.79
C THR A 49 1.33 -0.30 12.06
N LEU A 50 0.96 -1.53 11.78
CA LEU A 50 1.83 -2.46 11.05
C LEU A 50 2.10 -2.00 9.61
N LEU A 51 1.09 -1.45 8.92
CA LEU A 51 1.27 -0.81 7.61
C LEU A 51 2.20 0.40 7.68
N ASN A 52 2.07 1.23 8.71
CA ASN A 52 2.94 2.40 8.89
C ASN A 52 4.40 1.99 9.13
N LEU A 53 4.64 0.92 9.87
CA LEU A 53 5.99 0.37 10.09
C LEU A 53 6.57 -0.19 8.78
N LEU A 54 5.79 -0.97 8.02
CA LEU A 54 6.16 -1.45 6.68
C LEU A 54 6.35 -0.30 5.70
N GLY A 55 5.60 0.78 5.89
CA GLY A 55 5.68 2.00 5.08
C GLY A 55 6.83 2.92 5.43
N ALA A 56 7.63 2.60 6.46
CA ALA A 56 8.63 3.52 7.02
C ALA A 56 8.04 4.91 7.33
N LEU A 57 6.72 4.97 7.63
CA LEU A 57 6.01 6.16 8.13
C LEU A 57 6.15 6.30 9.64
N ASP A 58 6.47 5.19 10.30
CA ASP A 58 6.76 5.12 11.72
C ASP A 58 7.89 4.11 11.95
N LEU A 59 8.57 4.19 13.08
CA LEU A 59 9.64 3.28 13.46
C LEU A 59 9.18 2.37 14.59
N PRO A 60 9.66 1.11 14.63
CA PRO A 60 9.36 0.21 15.74
C PRO A 60 9.97 0.71 17.05
N SER A 61 9.32 0.40 18.19
CA SER A 61 9.87 0.64 19.52
C SER A 61 10.97 -0.39 19.85
N SER A 62 10.83 -1.62 19.33
CA SER A 62 11.83 -2.69 19.37
C SER A 62 11.65 -3.64 18.20
N GLY A 63 12.63 -4.51 17.94
CA GLY A 63 12.67 -5.37 16.75
C GLY A 63 13.18 -4.64 15.51
N THR A 64 13.11 -5.31 14.36
CA THR A 64 13.61 -4.77 13.09
C THR A 64 12.59 -4.88 11.98
N VAL A 65 12.58 -3.88 11.09
CA VAL A 65 11.81 -3.87 9.84
C VAL A 65 12.79 -3.71 8.68
N GLU A 66 12.77 -4.65 7.77
CA GLU A 66 13.60 -4.66 6.57
C GLU A 66 12.71 -4.67 5.33
N ILE A 67 13.04 -3.87 4.33
CA ILE A 67 12.35 -3.81 3.05
C ILE A 67 13.40 -3.98 1.94
N GLY A 68 13.24 -5.05 1.17
CA GLY A 68 14.32 -5.56 0.35
C GLY A 68 15.48 -6.01 1.25
N GLU A 69 16.67 -5.48 1.00
CA GLU A 69 17.88 -5.76 1.79
C GLU A 69 18.27 -4.59 2.72
N ARG A 70 17.32 -3.64 2.95
CA ARG A 70 17.59 -2.43 3.73
C ARG A 70 16.75 -2.40 5.00
N SER A 71 17.42 -2.23 6.13
CA SER A 71 16.76 -1.90 7.40
C SER A 71 16.27 -0.46 7.39
N THR A 72 15.05 -0.24 7.87
CA THR A 72 14.52 1.12 8.10
C THR A 72 14.97 1.67 9.46
N THR A 73 15.51 0.82 10.34
CA THR A 73 15.95 1.20 11.67
C THR A 73 17.24 2.01 11.59
N GLY A 74 17.27 3.15 12.25
CA GLY A 74 18.45 4.02 12.33
C GLY A 74 18.63 4.99 11.16
N LEU A 75 17.71 5.00 10.21
CA LEU A 75 17.69 6.02 9.15
C LEU A 75 17.18 7.36 9.68
N SER A 76 17.71 8.47 9.14
CA SER A 76 17.17 9.80 9.39
C SER A 76 15.82 9.99 8.68
N ASP A 77 15.04 11.02 9.07
CA ASP A 77 13.75 11.33 8.46
C ASP A 77 13.87 11.58 6.95
N ASP A 78 14.92 12.27 6.51
CA ASP A 78 15.20 12.51 5.09
C ASP A 78 15.51 11.20 4.35
N ALA A 79 16.36 10.34 4.93
CA ALA A 79 16.69 9.04 4.36
C ALA A 79 15.46 8.11 4.28
N LEU A 80 14.55 8.18 5.29
CA LEU A 80 13.28 7.48 5.25
C LEU A 80 12.35 8.04 4.16
N ALA A 81 12.34 9.37 3.95
CA ALA A 81 11.55 9.99 2.89
C ALA A 81 12.03 9.56 1.49
N ASP A 82 13.33 9.59 1.25
CA ASP A 82 13.95 9.11 0.01
C ASP A 82 13.68 7.62 -0.21
N PHE A 83 13.82 6.84 0.86
CA PHE A 83 13.54 5.41 0.83
C PHE A 83 12.07 5.12 0.43
N ARG A 84 11.10 5.79 1.08
CA ARG A 84 9.67 5.68 0.74
C ARG A 84 9.42 6.03 -0.71
N ASN A 85 9.99 7.16 -1.15
CA ASN A 85 9.82 7.61 -2.52
C ASN A 85 10.38 6.61 -3.53
N ALA A 86 11.54 6.02 -3.28
CA ALA A 86 12.18 5.09 -4.21
C ALA A 86 11.50 3.71 -4.26
N HIS A 87 11.01 3.18 -3.13
CA HIS A 87 10.69 1.76 -3.00
C HIS A 87 9.22 1.45 -2.69
N LEU A 88 8.44 2.41 -2.19
CA LEU A 88 7.11 2.15 -1.67
C LEU A 88 6.03 2.92 -2.43
N GLY A 89 4.89 2.26 -2.69
CA GLY A 89 3.66 2.88 -3.14
C GLY A 89 2.63 2.94 -2.00
N PHE A 90 1.81 3.98 -1.97
CA PHE A 90 0.77 4.14 -0.95
C PHE A 90 -0.59 4.38 -1.59
N VAL A 91 -1.58 3.64 -1.11
CA VAL A 91 -3.01 3.81 -1.42
C VAL A 91 -3.75 4.02 -0.11
N PHE A 92 -4.48 5.11 0.03
CA PHE A 92 -5.16 5.49 1.26
C PHE A 92 -6.68 5.40 1.11
N GLN A 93 -7.37 5.22 2.21
CA GLN A 93 -8.83 5.21 2.28
C GLN A 93 -9.46 6.48 1.69
N THR A 94 -8.89 7.65 1.92
CA THR A 94 -9.37 8.96 1.46
C THR A 94 -8.72 9.44 0.17
N PHE A 95 -8.15 8.49 -0.62
CA PHE A 95 -7.46 8.71 -1.89
C PHE A 95 -6.23 9.61 -1.79
N ASN A 96 -6.24 10.65 -0.98
CA ASN A 96 -5.19 11.63 -0.75
C ASN A 96 -4.62 12.21 -2.05
N LEU A 97 -5.50 12.49 -3.02
CA LEU A 97 -5.13 13.19 -4.23
C LEU A 97 -4.94 14.68 -3.94
N ILE A 98 -4.00 15.30 -4.65
CA ILE A 98 -3.77 16.73 -4.57
C ILE A 98 -4.87 17.44 -5.38
N PRO A 99 -5.79 18.21 -4.74
CA PRO A 99 -7.03 18.63 -5.39
C PRO A 99 -6.84 19.60 -6.56
N VAL A 100 -5.75 20.37 -6.53
CA VAL A 100 -5.43 21.38 -7.57
C VAL A 100 -4.76 20.76 -8.79
N LEU A 101 -4.25 19.54 -8.68
CA LEU A 101 -3.60 18.81 -9.75
C LEU A 101 -4.61 17.95 -10.52
N THR A 102 -4.39 17.79 -11.82
CA THR A 102 -5.12 16.83 -12.66
C THR A 102 -4.78 15.38 -12.28
N ALA A 103 -5.52 14.40 -12.82
CA ALA A 103 -5.22 12.99 -12.65
C ALA A 103 -3.79 12.64 -13.12
N ARG A 104 -3.39 13.15 -14.30
CA ARG A 104 -2.04 12.99 -14.82
C ARG A 104 -0.99 13.56 -13.87
N GLU A 105 -1.13 14.81 -13.45
CA GLU A 105 -0.20 15.48 -12.55
C GLU A 105 -0.09 14.79 -11.19
N ASN A 106 -1.20 14.28 -10.63
CA ASN A 106 -1.17 13.43 -9.42
C ASN A 106 -0.32 12.17 -9.62
N VAL A 107 -0.41 11.53 -10.79
CA VAL A 107 0.38 10.33 -11.11
C VAL A 107 1.83 10.67 -11.45
N GLU A 108 2.10 11.82 -12.08
CA GLU A 108 3.46 12.32 -12.35
C GLU A 108 4.24 12.69 -11.09
N PHE A 109 3.55 13.14 -10.05
CA PHE A 109 4.16 13.71 -8.86
C PHE A 109 5.25 12.83 -8.22
N PRO A 110 5.05 11.50 -8.00
CA PRO A 110 6.11 10.63 -7.51
C PRO A 110 7.33 10.54 -8.43
N LEU A 111 7.15 10.63 -9.74
CA LEU A 111 8.26 10.63 -10.70
C LEU A 111 9.09 11.91 -10.63
N LEU A 112 8.43 13.05 -10.41
CA LEU A 112 9.10 14.33 -10.17
C LEU A 112 9.96 14.24 -8.91
N LEU A 113 9.44 13.69 -7.82
CA LEU A 113 10.19 13.50 -6.57
C LEU A 113 11.35 12.52 -6.71
N LEU A 114 11.27 11.56 -7.64
CA LEU A 114 12.38 10.66 -7.99
C LEU A 114 13.45 11.33 -8.86
N GLY A 115 13.26 12.60 -9.25
CA GLY A 115 14.22 13.33 -10.06
C GLY A 115 14.13 13.04 -11.55
N VAL A 116 13.03 12.45 -12.06
CA VAL A 116 12.79 12.32 -13.51
C VAL A 116 12.61 13.71 -14.10
N ALA A 117 13.66 14.28 -14.67
CA ALA A 117 13.71 15.66 -15.10
C ALA A 117 12.81 15.95 -16.34
N ASP A 118 12.76 15.00 -17.30
CA ASP A 118 12.01 15.17 -18.53
C ASP A 118 10.49 15.12 -18.26
N ALA A 119 9.81 16.26 -18.47
CA ALA A 119 8.37 16.37 -18.31
C ALA A 119 7.59 15.49 -19.30
N GLY A 120 8.08 15.35 -20.53
CA GLY A 120 7.46 14.49 -21.55
C GLY A 120 7.52 13.02 -21.15
N GLU A 121 8.62 12.58 -20.54
CA GLU A 121 8.75 11.22 -20.00
C GLU A 121 7.78 10.98 -18.84
N ARG A 122 7.70 11.93 -17.90
CA ARG A 122 6.73 11.82 -16.78
C ARG A 122 5.30 11.73 -17.29
N ALA A 123 4.90 12.60 -18.21
CA ALA A 123 3.56 12.61 -18.79
C ALA A 123 3.24 11.29 -19.49
N ARG A 124 4.13 10.79 -20.35
CA ARG A 124 3.94 9.49 -21.05
C ARG A 124 3.76 8.34 -20.06
N ARG A 125 4.60 8.27 -19.01
CA ARG A 125 4.49 7.21 -17.97
C ARG A 125 3.20 7.32 -17.18
N ALA A 126 2.78 8.53 -16.83
CA ALA A 126 1.53 8.77 -16.12
C ALA A 126 0.30 8.40 -16.96
N GLU A 127 0.26 8.80 -18.23
CA GLU A 127 -0.83 8.45 -19.15
C GLU A 127 -0.92 6.95 -19.42
N ALA A 128 0.22 6.28 -19.61
CA ALA A 128 0.26 4.83 -19.76
C ALA A 128 -0.28 4.12 -18.51
N MET A 129 0.07 4.60 -17.32
CA MET A 129 -0.43 4.04 -16.06
C MET A 129 -1.92 4.32 -15.86
N LEU A 130 -2.41 5.53 -16.19
CA LEU A 130 -3.84 5.84 -16.18
C LEU A 130 -4.63 4.94 -17.12
N ALA A 131 -4.10 4.65 -18.30
CA ALA A 131 -4.74 3.70 -19.21
C ALA A 131 -4.82 2.28 -18.62
N GLN A 132 -3.75 1.81 -17.95
CA GLN A 132 -3.71 0.49 -17.29
C GLN A 132 -4.75 0.36 -16.17
N VAL A 133 -5.06 1.45 -15.46
CA VAL A 133 -6.12 1.45 -14.43
C VAL A 133 -7.51 1.78 -14.98
N GLY A 134 -7.68 1.81 -16.31
CA GLY A 134 -8.97 2.03 -16.98
C GLY A 134 -9.42 3.49 -17.01
N LEU A 135 -8.49 4.44 -16.94
CA LEU A 135 -8.76 5.88 -16.98
C LEU A 135 -8.21 6.57 -18.24
N ALA A 136 -8.13 5.84 -19.36
CA ALA A 136 -7.79 6.45 -20.65
C ALA A 136 -8.74 7.61 -20.97
N GLY A 137 -8.20 8.78 -21.36
CA GLY A 137 -8.98 9.99 -21.64
C GLY A 137 -9.41 10.80 -20.42
N MET A 138 -9.02 10.40 -19.20
CA MET A 138 -9.33 11.14 -17.95
C MET A 138 -8.13 11.93 -17.40
N ALA A 139 -7.03 11.99 -18.15
CA ALA A 139 -5.74 12.54 -17.69
C ALA A 139 -5.83 13.99 -17.20
N ASP A 140 -6.63 14.81 -17.87
CA ASP A 140 -6.76 16.25 -17.58
C ASP A 140 -7.90 16.58 -16.57
N ARG A 141 -8.62 15.58 -16.07
CA ARG A 141 -9.64 15.76 -15.04
C ARG A 141 -8.99 16.00 -13.66
N ARG A 142 -9.60 16.89 -12.89
CA ARG A 142 -9.24 17.10 -11.48
C ARG A 142 -10.00 16.15 -10.56
N PRO A 143 -9.53 15.87 -9.34
CA PRO A 143 -10.22 14.98 -8.41
C PRO A 143 -11.71 15.29 -8.22
N ALA A 144 -12.09 16.56 -8.15
CA ALA A 144 -13.49 16.97 -8.00
C ALA A 144 -14.40 16.60 -9.21
N GLU A 145 -13.81 16.27 -10.35
CA GLU A 145 -14.52 15.87 -11.57
C GLU A 145 -14.58 14.34 -11.77
N LEU A 146 -14.04 13.60 -10.80
CA LEU A 146 -13.93 12.14 -10.82
C LEU A 146 -14.83 11.50 -9.75
N SER A 147 -15.46 10.35 -10.07
CA SER A 147 -16.14 9.54 -9.08
C SER A 147 -15.17 8.98 -8.02
N GLY A 148 -15.66 8.50 -6.87
CA GLY A 148 -14.84 7.90 -5.84
C GLY A 148 -13.97 6.74 -6.36
N GLY A 149 -14.55 5.84 -7.15
CA GLY A 149 -13.83 4.74 -7.78
C GLY A 149 -12.77 5.21 -8.77
N GLN A 150 -13.04 6.27 -9.54
CA GLN A 150 -12.06 6.88 -10.45
C GLN A 150 -10.92 7.54 -9.66
N GLN A 151 -11.22 8.25 -8.57
CA GLN A 151 -10.20 8.82 -7.69
C GLN A 151 -9.31 7.73 -7.08
N GLN A 152 -9.89 6.61 -6.67
CA GLN A 152 -9.11 5.48 -6.15
C GLN A 152 -8.21 4.86 -7.22
N ARG A 153 -8.70 4.72 -8.46
CA ARG A 153 -7.88 4.26 -9.58
C ARG A 153 -6.71 5.21 -9.87
N VAL A 154 -6.90 6.54 -9.76
CA VAL A 154 -5.79 7.52 -9.84
C VAL A 154 -4.80 7.32 -8.70
N ALA A 155 -5.28 7.09 -7.46
CA ALA A 155 -4.40 6.82 -6.32
C ALA A 155 -3.57 5.53 -6.51
N ILE A 156 -4.16 4.48 -7.07
CA ILE A 156 -3.48 3.23 -7.44
C ILE A 156 -2.42 3.50 -8.52
N ALA A 157 -2.79 4.24 -9.58
CA ALA A 157 -1.85 4.62 -10.64
C ALA A 157 -0.66 5.42 -10.08
N ARG A 158 -0.93 6.39 -9.21
CA ARG A 158 0.11 7.17 -8.52
C ARG A 158 1.04 6.28 -7.69
N ALA A 159 0.50 5.29 -7.00
CA ALA A 159 1.29 4.36 -6.21
C ALA A 159 2.21 3.48 -7.08
N LEU A 160 1.74 3.08 -8.28
CA LEU A 160 2.42 2.11 -9.14
C LEU A 160 3.37 2.73 -10.18
N VAL A 161 3.19 3.99 -10.58
CA VAL A 161 3.87 4.61 -11.74
C VAL A 161 5.41 4.56 -11.68
N LYS A 162 5.96 4.48 -10.49
CA LYS A 162 7.41 4.40 -10.25
C LYS A 162 7.95 2.96 -10.16
N GLY A 163 7.10 1.93 -10.27
CA GLY A 163 7.49 0.52 -10.14
C GLY A 163 7.96 0.16 -8.73
N PRO A 164 7.16 0.42 -7.68
CA PRO A 164 7.58 0.18 -6.30
C PRO A 164 7.77 -1.31 -6.02
N ALA A 165 8.67 -1.65 -5.10
CA ALA A 165 8.85 -3.02 -4.63
C ALA A 165 7.64 -3.51 -3.82
N LEU A 166 6.98 -2.59 -3.08
CA LEU A 166 5.86 -2.87 -2.19
C LEU A 166 4.82 -1.75 -2.25
N VAL A 167 3.56 -2.12 -2.44
CA VAL A 167 2.40 -1.22 -2.35
C VAL A 167 1.65 -1.50 -1.06
N LEU A 168 1.46 -0.47 -0.26
CA LEU A 168 0.73 -0.50 1.00
C LEU A 168 -0.60 0.21 0.83
N ALA A 169 -1.71 -0.47 1.15
CA ALA A 169 -3.04 0.08 1.01
C ALA A 169 -3.80 0.01 2.35
N ASP A 170 -4.14 1.16 2.91
CA ASP A 170 -4.92 1.22 4.15
C ASP A 170 -6.40 1.40 3.82
N GLU A 171 -7.20 0.35 4.08
CA GLU A 171 -8.65 0.28 3.83
C GLU A 171 -9.03 0.81 2.42
N PRO A 172 -8.46 0.24 1.32
CA PRO A 172 -8.49 0.86 -0.01
C PRO A 172 -9.88 1.00 -0.64
N THR A 173 -10.90 0.39 -0.04
CA THR A 173 -12.27 0.37 -0.57
C THR A 173 -13.31 0.91 0.40
N ALA A 174 -12.90 1.36 1.60
CA ALA A 174 -13.84 1.73 2.66
C ALA A 174 -14.79 2.91 2.32
N ASN A 175 -14.43 3.75 1.34
CA ASN A 175 -15.26 4.88 0.89
C ASN A 175 -15.95 4.61 -0.45
N LEU A 176 -16.10 3.34 -0.86
CA LEU A 176 -16.70 2.93 -2.11
C LEU A 176 -17.94 2.06 -1.84
N ASP A 177 -18.88 2.08 -2.76
CA ASP A 177 -19.96 1.07 -2.78
C ASP A 177 -19.40 -0.33 -3.12
N SER A 178 -20.17 -1.38 -2.83
CA SER A 178 -19.72 -2.76 -2.94
C SER A 178 -19.28 -3.16 -4.34
N ASP A 179 -19.98 -2.68 -5.39
CA ASP A 179 -19.66 -3.02 -6.77
C ASP A 179 -18.35 -2.37 -7.19
N THR A 180 -18.22 -1.06 -6.93
CA THR A 180 -16.99 -0.30 -7.17
C THR A 180 -15.81 -0.84 -6.35
N ALA A 181 -16.05 -1.27 -5.10
CA ALA A 181 -15.05 -1.91 -4.27
C ALA A 181 -14.52 -3.21 -4.89
N GLY A 182 -15.42 -4.06 -5.39
CA GLY A 182 -15.07 -5.29 -6.10
C GLY A 182 -14.21 -5.00 -7.34
N GLU A 183 -14.61 -4.02 -8.17
CA GLU A 183 -13.84 -3.61 -9.36
C GLU A 183 -12.42 -3.11 -9.01
N VAL A 184 -12.30 -2.29 -7.96
CA VAL A 184 -11.00 -1.77 -7.50
C VAL A 184 -10.10 -2.91 -7.00
N MET A 185 -10.66 -3.87 -6.27
CA MET A 185 -9.89 -5.04 -5.81
C MET A 185 -9.46 -5.93 -6.97
N ALA A 186 -10.34 -6.17 -7.95
CA ALA A 186 -10.00 -6.91 -9.17
C ALA A 186 -8.89 -6.21 -9.97
N LEU A 187 -8.96 -4.87 -10.10
CA LEU A 187 -7.90 -4.08 -10.71
C LEU A 187 -6.57 -4.24 -9.97
N MET A 188 -6.55 -4.08 -8.64
CA MET A 188 -5.33 -4.27 -7.85
C MET A 188 -4.76 -5.68 -8.02
N ARG A 189 -5.60 -6.71 -8.08
CA ARG A 189 -5.20 -8.09 -8.34
C ARG A 189 -4.58 -8.26 -9.73
N THR A 190 -5.20 -7.67 -10.76
CA THR A 190 -4.65 -7.65 -12.12
C THR A 190 -3.29 -6.97 -12.15
N MET A 191 -3.15 -5.81 -11.50
CA MET A 191 -1.86 -5.10 -11.40
C MET A 191 -0.80 -5.93 -10.68
N ASN A 192 -1.16 -6.64 -9.60
CA ASN A 192 -0.25 -7.57 -8.94
C ASN A 192 0.25 -8.66 -9.90
N GLN A 193 -0.64 -9.29 -10.66
CA GLN A 193 -0.30 -10.38 -11.57
C GLN A 193 0.52 -9.92 -12.79
N THR A 194 0.18 -8.77 -13.37
CA THR A 194 0.80 -8.28 -14.62
C THR A 194 2.13 -7.54 -14.38
N SER A 195 2.25 -6.78 -13.30
CA SER A 195 3.47 -6.04 -12.96
C SER A 195 4.39 -6.77 -11.99
N GLY A 196 3.92 -7.83 -11.33
CA GLY A 196 4.63 -8.50 -10.24
C GLY A 196 4.75 -7.67 -8.95
N ALA A 197 4.05 -6.54 -8.86
CA ALA A 197 4.06 -5.69 -7.67
C ALA A 197 3.50 -6.44 -6.46
N THR A 198 4.15 -6.31 -5.31
CA THR A 198 3.66 -6.86 -4.05
C THR A 198 2.67 -5.90 -3.42
N PHE A 199 1.53 -6.42 -2.97
CA PHE A 199 0.52 -5.63 -2.26
C PHE A 199 0.33 -6.14 -0.84
N VAL A 200 0.31 -5.21 0.12
CA VAL A 200 -0.15 -5.45 1.49
C VAL A 200 -1.25 -4.45 1.79
N PHE A 201 -2.42 -4.93 2.13
CA PHE A 201 -3.55 -4.05 2.43
C PHE A 201 -4.22 -4.41 3.75
N SER A 202 -4.61 -3.39 4.51
CA SER A 202 -5.44 -3.55 5.69
C SER A 202 -6.91 -3.64 5.30
N THR A 203 -7.66 -4.47 5.99
CA THR A 203 -9.12 -4.48 5.84
C THR A 203 -9.82 -5.18 7.00
N HIS A 204 -11.08 -4.83 7.20
CA HIS A 204 -12.03 -5.60 8.03
C HIS A 204 -13.19 -6.15 7.18
N ASP A 205 -13.22 -5.85 5.87
CA ASP A 205 -14.27 -6.26 4.95
C ASP A 205 -14.01 -7.68 4.41
N PRO A 206 -14.97 -8.63 4.59
CA PRO A 206 -14.86 -9.99 4.07
C PRO A 206 -14.71 -10.05 2.54
N LEU A 207 -15.33 -9.14 1.78
CA LEU A 207 -15.19 -9.07 0.33
C LEU A 207 -13.73 -8.82 -0.04
N VAL A 208 -13.11 -7.81 0.58
CA VAL A 208 -11.70 -7.46 0.35
C VAL A 208 -10.78 -8.62 0.76
N MET A 209 -11.05 -9.26 1.91
CA MET A 209 -10.31 -10.44 2.34
C MET A 209 -10.41 -11.60 1.35
N SER A 210 -11.54 -11.73 0.62
CA SER A 210 -11.73 -12.82 -0.34
C SER A 210 -10.75 -12.75 -1.52
N HIS A 211 -10.34 -11.56 -1.93
CA HIS A 211 -9.38 -11.33 -3.02
C HIS A 211 -7.92 -11.64 -2.65
N ALA A 212 -7.59 -11.69 -1.36
CA ALA A 212 -6.22 -11.93 -0.91
C ALA A 212 -5.77 -13.38 -1.18
N SER A 213 -4.52 -13.57 -1.62
CA SER A 213 -3.89 -14.89 -1.70
C SER A 213 -3.29 -15.34 -0.36
N ARG A 214 -3.05 -14.38 0.54
CA ARG A 214 -2.58 -14.63 1.92
C ARG A 214 -3.32 -13.72 2.88
N LEU A 215 -3.79 -14.29 3.99
CA LEU A 215 -4.57 -13.59 5.00
C LEU A 215 -3.85 -13.71 6.35
N VAL A 216 -3.36 -12.59 6.85
CA VAL A 216 -2.75 -12.47 8.18
C VAL A 216 -3.75 -11.80 9.11
N ARG A 217 -4.24 -12.53 10.12
CA ARG A 217 -5.18 -11.99 11.11
C ARG A 217 -4.45 -11.43 12.31
N LEU A 218 -4.80 -10.20 12.65
CA LEU A 218 -4.27 -9.48 13.80
C LEU A 218 -5.34 -9.36 14.89
N ARG A 219 -4.94 -9.62 16.12
CA ARG A 219 -5.73 -9.35 17.32
C ARG A 219 -4.82 -8.81 18.42
N ASP A 220 -5.21 -7.70 19.06
CA ASP A 220 -4.51 -7.08 20.18
C ASP A 220 -2.99 -6.88 19.94
N GLY A 221 -2.64 -6.47 18.71
CA GLY A 221 -1.26 -6.21 18.30
C GLY A 221 -0.43 -7.46 17.99
N ARG A 222 -1.03 -8.66 17.92
CA ARG A 222 -0.36 -9.94 17.64
C ARG A 222 -0.92 -10.59 16.38
N ILE A 223 -0.12 -11.41 15.70
CA ILE A 223 -0.62 -12.30 14.66
C ILE A 223 -1.35 -13.46 15.34
N GLU A 224 -2.63 -13.62 15.03
CA GLU A 224 -3.50 -14.71 15.48
C GLU A 224 -3.44 -15.90 14.51
N SER A 225 -3.47 -15.63 13.20
CA SER A 225 -3.30 -16.64 12.15
C SER A 225 -2.62 -16.04 10.91
N ASP A 226 -1.99 -16.90 10.12
CA ASP A 226 -1.35 -16.60 8.85
C ASP A 226 -1.68 -17.71 7.85
N GLU A 227 -2.63 -17.46 6.97
CA GLU A 227 -3.23 -18.44 6.08
C GLU A 227 -2.90 -18.09 4.62
N ARG A 228 -2.35 -19.02 3.88
CA ARG A 228 -2.23 -18.94 2.42
C ARG A 228 -3.44 -19.63 1.80
N LYS A 229 -4.14 -18.94 0.94
CA LYS A 229 -5.13 -19.59 0.09
C LYS A 229 -4.35 -20.29 -1.01
N ASN A 230 -4.42 -21.62 -1.02
CA ASN A 230 -3.95 -22.40 -2.15
C ASN A 230 -4.68 -21.87 -3.39
N GLY A 231 -3.93 -21.38 -4.39
CA GLY A 231 -4.54 -20.98 -5.65
C GLY A 231 -5.32 -22.17 -6.18
N GLU A 232 -6.60 -21.97 -6.46
CA GLU A 232 -7.26 -22.81 -7.45
C GLU A 232 -6.47 -22.56 -8.73
N ASP A 233 -5.64 -23.52 -9.10
CA ASP A 233 -5.08 -23.59 -10.44
C ASP A 233 -6.28 -23.58 -11.37
N GLY A 234 -6.46 -22.47 -12.07
CA GLY A 234 -7.51 -22.32 -13.06
C GLY A 234 -7.35 -23.39 -14.12
N GLY A 235 -8.34 -24.29 -14.16
CA GLY A 235 -8.55 -25.18 -15.30
C GLY A 235 -8.99 -24.39 -16.52
#